data_ac2d93da9a93272e793774027a4f8d34
#
_entry.id   ac2d93da9a93272e793774027a4f8d34
#
_cell.length_a   1.000
_cell.length_b   1.000
_cell.length_c   1.000
_cell.angle_alpha   90.00
_cell.angle_beta   90.00
_cell.angle_gamma   90.00
#
_symmetry.space_group_name_H-M   'P 1'
#
loop_
_entity.id
_entity.type
_entity.pdbx_description
1 polymer ?
#
loop_
_entity_poly.entity_id
_entity_poly.type
_entity_poly.pdbx_seq_one_letter_code
_entity_poly.pdbx_strand_id
1 'polypeptide(L)'
;MGEEVVTQRQLPYPRSESIAGLEWLAPAVKYPGSGTDMHWQAWGADGALYVVDDDGENFGLPWNFAHLLRATGTPPDIHLEEISAFPELIRPPSARYRRYVDGALAVGDRLYVAAYDYDDDEATGKPFWFLDAVSRHGGVAALMYSDDSGRTFHNVPDPDAETDYFLGPHFAGLAFVGFGPGYAGVPARFGDYVYAISNDINWESGDNVRLARVPRDRVLDRAAWEFYAAAGAGRTAAEPVWSRHEAEATPILSDAGHVGHPTMTYDPGLGRFLLTFGSDEVPHTFETPEAVVKETWHRHRELCLYEGPTPWGPWGLVHYDPFWEVKRVAYLPQIPPNWLSADGREGWLLFSGDYGSYDDPSRRDFYGFMMRPFRLKLAGA
;
A
#
# COMPACT_ATOMS: atom_id res chain seq x y z
N MET A 1 -16.83 9.53 -30.74
CA MET A 1 -16.37 8.99 -29.46
C MET A 1 -17.47 9.34 -28.47
N GLY A 2 -18.26 8.35 -28.04
CA GLY A 2 -19.32 8.57 -27.08
C GLY A 2 -18.69 8.92 -25.73
N GLU A 3 -19.20 9.93 -25.05
CA GLU A 3 -18.93 10.15 -23.64
C GLU A 3 -19.44 8.92 -22.89
N GLU A 4 -18.52 8.14 -22.33
CA GLU A 4 -18.83 7.06 -21.40
C GLU A 4 -19.46 7.76 -20.18
N VAL A 5 -20.76 7.60 -20.01
CA VAL A 5 -21.47 8.10 -18.84
C VAL A 5 -21.02 7.22 -17.68
N VAL A 6 -20.04 7.71 -16.93
CA VAL A 6 -19.62 7.08 -15.67
C VAL A 6 -20.80 7.20 -14.71
N THR A 7 -21.54 6.13 -14.54
CA THR A 7 -22.53 6.01 -13.50
C THR A 7 -21.79 6.08 -12.17
N GLN A 8 -22.02 7.12 -11.38
CA GLN A 8 -21.50 7.20 -10.01
C GLN A 8 -22.03 5.98 -9.25
N ARG A 9 -21.13 5.07 -8.89
CA ARG A 9 -21.48 3.92 -8.06
C ARG A 9 -21.90 4.38 -6.66
N GLN A 10 -22.73 3.59 -6.02
CA GLN A 10 -23.08 3.83 -4.62
C GLN A 10 -21.93 3.37 -3.74
N LEU A 11 -21.33 4.28 -3.01
CA LEU A 11 -20.24 3.98 -2.07
C LEU A 11 -20.81 3.40 -0.77
N PRO A 12 -20.12 2.44 -0.14
CA PRO A 12 -20.67 1.67 0.98
C PRO A 12 -20.76 2.44 2.30
N TYR A 13 -20.03 3.57 2.44
CA TYR A 13 -19.96 4.31 3.70
C TYR A 13 -20.48 5.75 3.56
N PRO A 14 -21.04 6.34 4.64
CA PRO A 14 -21.54 7.70 4.63
C PRO A 14 -20.40 8.71 4.44
N ARG A 15 -20.78 9.94 4.04
CA ARG A 15 -19.85 11.07 4.03
C ARG A 15 -19.31 11.34 5.43
N SER A 16 -18.03 11.76 5.50
CA SER A 16 -17.42 12.20 6.75
C SER A 16 -18.14 13.44 7.30
N GLU A 17 -18.35 13.45 8.62
CA GLU A 17 -18.87 14.59 9.33
C GLU A 17 -17.78 15.59 9.74
N SER A 18 -16.50 15.17 9.67
CA SER A 18 -15.35 15.98 10.09
C SER A 18 -14.63 16.63 8.92
N ILE A 19 -14.51 15.92 7.79
CA ILE A 19 -13.78 16.36 6.60
C ILE A 19 -14.75 16.35 5.40
N ALA A 20 -15.13 17.54 4.94
CA ALA A 20 -16.13 17.70 3.88
C ALA A 20 -15.64 17.31 2.48
N GLY A 21 -14.32 17.23 2.28
CA GLY A 21 -13.75 16.84 0.99
C GLY A 21 -12.26 17.10 0.85
N LEU A 22 -11.74 16.77 -0.33
CA LEU A 22 -10.38 17.03 -0.75
C LEU A 22 -10.36 17.99 -1.94
N GLU A 23 -9.39 18.88 -1.97
CA GLU A 23 -9.09 19.77 -3.08
C GLU A 23 -7.66 19.54 -3.57
N TRP A 24 -7.51 19.31 -4.87
CA TRP A 24 -6.19 19.26 -5.49
C TRP A 24 -5.64 20.68 -5.66
N LEU A 25 -4.44 20.94 -5.14
CA LEU A 25 -3.81 22.27 -5.20
C LEU A 25 -3.04 22.51 -6.50
N ALA A 26 -2.57 21.43 -7.15
CA ALA A 26 -1.88 21.46 -8.42
C ALA A 26 -2.02 20.11 -9.16
N PRO A 27 -1.66 20.04 -10.44
CA PRO A 27 -1.47 18.76 -11.13
C PRO A 27 -0.42 17.89 -10.46
N ALA A 28 -0.47 16.58 -10.71
CA ALA A 28 0.56 15.65 -10.32
C ALA A 28 1.90 15.94 -11.00
N VAL A 29 2.99 15.68 -10.29
CA VAL A 29 4.35 15.80 -10.78
C VAL A 29 5.10 14.49 -10.58
N LYS A 30 5.88 14.11 -11.60
CA LYS A 30 6.80 12.97 -11.54
C LYS A 30 8.15 13.44 -11.03
N TYR A 31 8.78 12.67 -10.13
CA TYR A 31 10.18 12.91 -9.79
C TYR A 31 11.10 12.60 -10.97
N PRO A 32 11.98 13.52 -11.39
CA PRO A 32 12.84 13.33 -12.55
C PRO A 32 13.77 12.11 -12.40
N GLY A 33 13.78 11.25 -13.41
CA GLY A 33 14.63 10.07 -13.45
C GLY A 33 14.09 8.84 -12.72
N SER A 34 12.94 8.94 -12.03
CA SER A 34 12.24 7.75 -11.52
C SER A 34 11.53 7.03 -12.66
N GLY A 35 11.50 5.72 -12.60
CA GLY A 35 10.87 4.87 -13.63
C GLY A 35 10.53 3.49 -13.08
N THR A 36 10.07 3.44 -11.85
CA THR A 36 9.63 2.27 -11.09
C THR A 36 8.21 2.48 -10.59
N ASP A 37 7.62 1.49 -9.95
CA ASP A 37 6.28 1.59 -9.40
C ASP A 37 6.16 1.02 -7.95
N MET A 38 4.94 0.92 -7.42
CA MET A 38 4.65 0.36 -6.10
C MET A 38 5.46 0.98 -4.94
N HIS A 39 5.45 2.31 -4.85
CA HIS A 39 6.27 3.10 -3.91
C HIS A 39 5.83 2.97 -2.45
N TRP A 40 6.01 1.83 -1.81
CA TRP A 40 5.71 1.64 -0.39
C TRP A 40 6.66 2.41 0.51
N GLN A 41 6.15 3.16 1.48
CA GLN A 41 6.94 4.13 2.23
C GLN A 41 6.97 3.86 3.73
N ALA A 42 8.09 4.28 4.36
CA ALA A 42 8.29 4.29 5.81
C ALA A 42 9.07 5.54 6.24
N TRP A 43 8.58 6.25 7.25
CA TRP A 43 9.28 7.41 7.81
C TRP A 43 10.35 6.97 8.82
N GLY A 44 11.61 7.07 8.44
CA GLY A 44 12.77 6.71 9.27
C GLY A 44 12.98 7.62 10.47
N ALA A 45 13.66 7.13 11.49
CA ALA A 45 14.02 7.90 12.68
C ALA A 45 15.00 9.05 12.37
N ASP A 46 15.76 8.93 11.27
CA ASP A 46 16.65 9.98 10.73
C ASP A 46 15.89 11.11 10.01
N GLY A 47 14.57 11.03 9.93
CA GLY A 47 13.71 12.00 9.27
C GLY A 47 13.54 11.80 7.77
N ALA A 48 14.25 10.85 7.14
CA ALA A 48 14.09 10.52 5.74
C ALA A 48 12.86 9.61 5.52
N LEU A 49 12.31 9.64 4.32
CA LEU A 49 11.33 8.66 3.86
C LEU A 49 12.07 7.56 3.11
N TYR A 50 11.98 6.33 3.61
CA TYR A 50 12.47 5.14 2.93
C TYR A 50 11.32 4.59 2.08
N VAL A 51 11.61 4.30 0.80
CA VAL A 51 10.60 3.84 -0.15
C VAL A 51 11.12 2.58 -0.82
N VAL A 52 10.37 1.51 -0.72
CA VAL A 52 10.60 0.31 -1.53
C VAL A 52 9.67 0.37 -2.73
N ASP A 53 10.20 0.05 -3.89
CA ASP A 53 9.48 0.08 -5.16
C ASP A 53 9.83 -1.14 -6.01
N ASP A 54 8.97 -1.40 -6.98
CA ASP A 54 9.06 -2.56 -7.87
C ASP A 54 9.36 -2.11 -9.31
N ASP A 55 9.61 -3.08 -10.15
CA ASP A 55 9.66 -3.09 -11.61
C ASP A 55 10.12 -1.79 -12.30
N GLY A 56 11.37 -1.71 -12.68
CA GLY A 56 11.79 -0.62 -13.54
C GLY A 56 13.23 -0.17 -13.40
N GLU A 57 13.47 1.07 -13.82
CA GLU A 57 14.78 1.71 -13.87
C GLU A 57 14.73 3.06 -13.14
N ASN A 58 15.58 3.24 -12.14
CA ASN A 58 15.76 4.51 -11.47
C ASN A 58 17.08 5.17 -11.87
N PHE A 59 17.07 6.47 -12.16
CA PHE A 59 18.26 7.32 -12.33
C PHE A 59 19.28 6.80 -13.36
N GLY A 60 18.81 6.04 -14.38
CA GLY A 60 19.67 5.42 -15.39
C GLY A 60 20.40 4.16 -14.92
N LEU A 61 20.02 3.60 -13.78
CA LEU A 61 20.47 2.30 -13.31
C LEU A 61 19.71 1.19 -14.07
N PRO A 62 20.28 -0.02 -14.17
CA PRO A 62 19.64 -1.14 -14.84
C PRO A 62 18.29 -1.49 -14.23
N TRP A 63 17.39 -1.98 -15.08
CA TRP A 63 16.10 -2.50 -14.66
C TRP A 63 16.21 -3.57 -13.55
N ASN A 64 15.32 -3.50 -12.57
CA ASN A 64 15.28 -4.41 -11.46
C ASN A 64 13.84 -4.66 -10.99
N PHE A 65 13.62 -5.75 -10.23
CA PHE A 65 12.33 -6.11 -9.63
C PHE A 65 12.02 -5.34 -8.36
N ALA A 66 13.03 -4.84 -7.66
CA ALA A 66 12.83 -4.10 -6.44
C ALA A 66 14.02 -3.19 -6.12
N HIS A 67 13.71 -2.03 -5.56
CA HIS A 67 14.67 -1.01 -5.19
C HIS A 67 14.37 -0.49 -3.80
N LEU A 68 15.37 0.04 -3.12
CA LEU A 68 15.21 0.86 -1.93
C LEU A 68 15.67 2.27 -2.20
N LEU A 69 14.75 3.20 -2.12
CA LEU A 69 15.02 4.62 -2.26
C LEU A 69 14.99 5.30 -0.90
N ARG A 70 15.68 6.43 -0.83
CA ARG A 70 15.66 7.35 0.31
C ARG A 70 15.31 8.74 -0.16
N ALA A 71 14.22 9.29 0.36
CA ALA A 71 13.76 10.64 0.05
C ALA A 71 14.01 11.57 1.24
N THR A 72 14.62 12.73 0.97
CA THR A 72 14.81 13.81 1.96
C THR A 72 14.21 15.10 1.44
N GLY A 73 13.87 16.02 2.33
CA GLY A 73 13.16 17.26 1.98
C GLY A 73 11.64 17.08 1.98
N THR A 74 10.95 18.08 1.46
CA THR A 74 9.48 18.10 1.35
C THR A 74 9.10 18.40 -0.10
N PRO A 75 8.11 17.70 -0.68
CA PRO A 75 7.67 17.97 -2.03
C PRO A 75 7.26 19.46 -2.23
N PRO A 76 7.51 20.04 -3.42
CA PRO A 76 8.14 19.40 -4.57
C PRO A 76 9.68 19.33 -4.52
N ASP A 77 10.31 19.95 -3.51
CA ASP A 77 11.76 20.07 -3.38
C ASP A 77 12.35 18.89 -2.59
N ILE A 78 12.09 17.67 -3.03
CA ILE A 78 12.67 16.45 -2.45
C ILE A 78 13.95 16.07 -3.19
N HIS A 79 14.84 15.40 -2.48
CA HIS A 79 15.96 14.66 -3.06
C HIS A 79 15.72 13.17 -2.86
N LEU A 80 15.70 12.43 -3.98
CA LEU A 80 15.50 11.00 -4.02
C LEU A 80 16.79 10.33 -4.49
N GLU A 81 17.27 9.35 -3.73
CA GLU A 81 18.45 8.55 -4.05
C GLU A 81 18.16 7.07 -3.88
N GLU A 82 18.71 6.24 -4.75
CA GLU A 82 18.67 4.79 -4.59
C GLU A 82 19.78 4.36 -3.61
N ILE A 83 19.41 3.61 -2.57
CA ILE A 83 20.33 3.08 -1.56
C ILE A 83 20.84 1.71 -1.97
N SER A 84 19.93 0.86 -2.44
CA SER A 84 20.28 -0.51 -2.87
C SER A 84 19.27 -1.05 -3.86
N ALA A 85 19.75 -1.87 -4.78
CA ALA A 85 18.94 -2.75 -5.57
C ALA A 85 18.85 -4.11 -4.87
N PHE A 86 17.64 -4.61 -4.69
CA PHE A 86 17.39 -5.80 -3.89
C PHE A 86 17.65 -7.18 -4.51
N PRO A 87 17.92 -7.40 -5.82
CA PRO A 87 17.83 -8.75 -6.42
C PRO A 87 18.66 -9.81 -5.73
N GLU A 88 19.76 -9.42 -5.09
CA GLU A 88 20.58 -10.38 -4.33
C GLU A 88 20.10 -10.55 -2.89
N LEU A 89 19.27 -9.62 -2.38
CA LEU A 89 18.80 -9.56 -1.00
C LEU A 89 17.43 -10.21 -0.85
N ILE A 90 16.63 -10.21 -1.92
CA ILE A 90 15.28 -10.77 -1.95
C ILE A 90 15.29 -12.06 -2.75
N ARG A 91 15.73 -13.15 -2.12
CA ARG A 91 15.68 -14.46 -2.78
C ARG A 91 14.41 -15.18 -2.43
N PRO A 92 13.62 -15.60 -3.43
CA PRO A 92 12.54 -16.54 -3.18
C PRO A 92 13.11 -17.89 -2.74
N PRO A 93 12.31 -18.76 -2.08
CA PRO A 93 12.77 -20.05 -1.58
C PRO A 93 13.23 -21.02 -2.67
N SER A 94 12.78 -20.82 -3.89
CA SER A 94 13.22 -21.61 -5.05
C SER A 94 13.17 -20.81 -6.34
N ALA A 95 13.82 -21.29 -7.40
CA ALA A 95 13.78 -20.68 -8.73
C ALA A 95 12.36 -20.71 -9.40
N ARG A 96 11.39 -21.34 -8.75
CA ARG A 96 10.00 -21.37 -9.20
C ARG A 96 9.30 -20.03 -8.96
N TYR A 97 9.77 -19.20 -8.02
CA TYR A 97 9.12 -17.99 -7.59
C TYR A 97 9.95 -16.76 -7.91
N ARG A 98 9.27 -15.64 -8.17
CA ARG A 98 9.82 -14.29 -8.10
C ARG A 98 9.32 -13.64 -6.84
N ARG A 99 10.21 -12.95 -6.12
CA ARG A 99 9.84 -12.20 -4.93
C ARG A 99 9.78 -10.72 -5.25
N TYR A 100 8.67 -10.12 -4.86
CA TYR A 100 8.42 -8.70 -4.92
C TYR A 100 8.29 -8.10 -3.53
N VAL A 101 8.37 -6.78 -3.44
CA VAL A 101 8.24 -6.07 -2.17
C VAL A 101 6.82 -5.53 -1.98
N ASP A 102 6.45 -5.42 -0.72
CA ASP A 102 5.19 -4.88 -0.25
C ASP A 102 5.49 -3.80 0.80
N GLY A 103 4.58 -3.52 1.72
CA GLY A 103 4.70 -2.48 2.72
C GLY A 103 6.05 -2.34 3.41
N ALA A 104 6.48 -1.10 3.57
CA ALA A 104 7.67 -0.72 4.31
C ALA A 104 7.33 -0.15 5.70
N LEU A 105 8.21 -0.36 6.68
CA LEU A 105 8.06 0.09 8.07
C LEU A 105 9.41 0.48 8.65
N ALA A 106 9.46 1.55 9.42
CA ALA A 106 10.61 1.89 10.26
C ALA A 106 10.18 1.87 11.73
N VAL A 107 10.91 1.15 12.58
CA VAL A 107 10.72 1.16 14.05
C VAL A 107 12.06 1.48 14.70
N GLY A 108 12.18 2.67 15.29
CA GLY A 108 13.49 3.18 15.65
C GLY A 108 14.38 3.26 14.41
N ASP A 109 15.58 2.72 14.49
CA ASP A 109 16.55 2.69 13.39
C ASP A 109 16.42 1.46 12.47
N ARG A 110 15.56 0.50 12.81
CA ARG A 110 15.36 -0.72 12.02
C ARG A 110 14.31 -0.52 10.95
N LEU A 111 14.64 -0.92 9.73
CA LEU A 111 13.69 -0.99 8.61
C LEU A 111 13.14 -2.42 8.46
N TYR A 112 11.88 -2.51 8.09
CA TYR A 112 11.21 -3.76 7.73
C TYR A 112 10.55 -3.59 6.37
N VAL A 113 10.56 -4.67 5.58
CA VAL A 113 9.92 -4.74 4.27
C VAL A 113 9.16 -6.06 4.18
N ALA A 114 7.89 -5.99 3.85
CA ALA A 114 7.10 -7.16 3.52
C ALA A 114 7.41 -7.62 2.09
N ALA A 115 7.24 -8.90 1.83
CA ALA A 115 7.45 -9.48 0.52
C ALA A 115 6.38 -10.51 0.19
N TYR A 116 6.05 -10.64 -1.09
CA TYR A 116 5.19 -11.68 -1.62
C TYR A 116 5.90 -12.42 -2.77
N ASP A 117 5.49 -13.65 -3.02
CA ASP A 117 6.13 -14.52 -4.00
C ASP A 117 5.15 -14.84 -5.14
N TYR A 118 5.53 -14.52 -6.37
CA TYR A 118 4.86 -14.95 -7.59
C TYR A 118 5.39 -16.29 -8.06
N ASP A 119 4.52 -17.09 -8.67
CA ASP A 119 4.97 -18.20 -9.51
C ASP A 119 5.70 -17.65 -10.74
N ASP A 120 6.95 -18.08 -10.95
CA ASP A 120 7.72 -17.71 -12.13
C ASP A 120 7.15 -18.43 -13.38
N ASP A 121 6.84 -17.69 -14.44
CA ASP A 121 6.26 -18.19 -15.67
C ASP A 121 7.22 -19.13 -16.43
N GLU A 122 8.54 -18.92 -16.36
CA GLU A 122 9.53 -19.81 -16.96
C GLU A 122 9.52 -21.18 -16.29
N ALA A 123 9.31 -21.24 -14.97
CA ALA A 123 9.23 -22.49 -14.22
C ALA A 123 7.87 -23.19 -14.37
N THR A 124 6.79 -22.46 -14.51
CA THR A 124 5.42 -22.99 -14.53
C THR A 124 4.84 -23.11 -15.93
N GLY A 125 5.42 -22.41 -16.91
CA GLY A 125 4.89 -22.29 -18.27
C GLY A 125 3.62 -21.44 -18.37
N LYS A 126 3.30 -20.68 -17.31
CA LYS A 126 2.18 -19.74 -17.26
C LYS A 126 2.74 -18.31 -17.24
N PRO A 127 2.11 -17.36 -17.93
CA PRO A 127 2.47 -15.95 -17.80
C PRO A 127 2.36 -15.49 -16.34
N PHE A 128 3.33 -14.72 -15.85
CA PHE A 128 3.39 -14.27 -14.45
C PHE A 128 2.19 -13.40 -14.03
N TRP A 129 1.56 -12.72 -14.99
CA TRP A 129 0.33 -11.94 -14.80
C TRP A 129 -0.93 -12.79 -14.71
N PHE A 130 -0.82 -14.11 -14.79
CA PHE A 130 -1.97 -14.99 -14.64
C PHE A 130 -2.37 -15.06 -13.16
N LEU A 131 -3.58 -14.67 -12.82
CA LEU A 131 -4.02 -14.48 -11.44
C LEU A 131 -4.02 -15.76 -10.57
N ASP A 132 -4.04 -16.94 -11.16
CA ASP A 132 -3.80 -18.20 -10.44
C ASP A 132 -2.39 -18.29 -9.86
N ALA A 133 -1.48 -17.46 -10.34
CA ALA A 133 -0.09 -17.40 -9.93
C ALA A 133 0.16 -16.33 -8.88
N VAL A 134 -0.87 -15.68 -8.37
CA VAL A 134 -0.76 -14.66 -7.35
C VAL A 134 -0.23 -15.28 -6.09
N SER A 135 0.72 -14.67 -5.52
CA SER A 135 1.57 -15.07 -4.42
C SER A 135 1.51 -16.56 -4.04
N ARG A 136 2.60 -17.17 -3.70
CA ARG A 136 2.71 -18.60 -3.41
C ARG A 136 1.58 -19.18 -2.55
N HIS A 137 1.01 -18.36 -1.66
CA HIS A 137 -0.04 -18.75 -0.72
C HIS A 137 -1.15 -17.70 -0.56
N GLY A 138 -1.22 -16.71 -1.45
CA GLY A 138 -2.19 -15.62 -1.37
C GLY A 138 -1.96 -14.70 -0.18
N GLY A 139 -0.73 -14.57 0.32
CA GLY A 139 -0.40 -13.76 1.48
C GLY A 139 1.04 -13.25 1.49
N VAL A 140 1.46 -12.64 2.59
CA VAL A 140 2.83 -12.16 2.80
C VAL A 140 3.78 -13.34 2.94
N ALA A 141 4.71 -13.49 2.01
CA ALA A 141 5.65 -14.60 2.00
C ALA A 141 6.70 -14.45 3.12
N ALA A 142 7.22 -13.24 3.32
CA ALA A 142 8.25 -12.96 4.32
C ALA A 142 8.20 -11.53 4.83
N LEU A 143 8.75 -11.30 6.03
CA LEU A 143 9.24 -10.00 6.46
C LEU A 143 10.75 -9.98 6.38
N MET A 144 11.30 -8.98 5.73
CA MET A 144 12.73 -8.69 5.71
C MET A 144 13.01 -7.56 6.69
N TYR A 145 14.22 -7.52 7.25
CA TYR A 145 14.63 -6.40 8.09
C TYR A 145 16.08 -6.00 7.86
N SER A 146 16.39 -4.74 8.12
CA SER A 146 17.72 -4.13 8.03
C SER A 146 18.02 -3.33 9.29
N ASP A 147 19.23 -3.51 9.82
CA ASP A 147 19.76 -2.72 10.95
C ASP A 147 20.82 -1.69 10.50
N ASP A 148 21.04 -1.53 9.21
CA ASP A 148 22.07 -0.68 8.61
C ASP A 148 21.53 0.30 7.56
N SER A 149 20.29 0.76 7.76
CA SER A 149 19.59 1.69 6.86
C SER A 149 19.39 1.16 5.44
N GLY A 150 19.12 -0.12 5.31
CA GLY A 150 18.77 -0.74 4.04
C GLY A 150 19.96 -1.24 3.20
N ARG A 151 21.20 -1.25 3.74
CA ARG A 151 22.35 -1.77 2.99
C ARG A 151 22.40 -3.29 2.95
N THR A 152 21.93 -3.94 4.02
CA THR A 152 21.76 -5.40 4.09
C THR A 152 20.41 -5.77 4.66
N PHE A 153 19.85 -6.90 4.22
CA PHE A 153 18.58 -7.41 4.68
C PHE A 153 18.67 -8.87 5.13
N HIS A 154 17.86 -9.21 6.12
CA HIS A 154 17.63 -10.56 6.63
C HIS A 154 16.18 -10.94 6.44
N ASN A 155 15.89 -12.20 6.10
CA ASN A 155 14.52 -12.69 5.86
C ASN A 155 13.96 -13.44 7.07
N VAL A 156 12.65 -13.34 7.28
CA VAL A 156 11.87 -14.12 8.25
C VAL A 156 10.51 -14.47 7.61
N PRO A 157 10.13 -15.74 7.44
CA PRO A 157 10.93 -16.94 7.72
C PRO A 157 12.13 -17.08 6.79
N ASP A 158 13.00 -18.03 7.12
CA ASP A 158 14.13 -18.40 6.28
C ASP A 158 13.62 -18.79 4.87
N PRO A 159 14.24 -18.29 3.78
CA PRO A 159 13.81 -18.60 2.42
C PRO A 159 13.84 -20.09 2.05
N ASP A 160 14.57 -20.93 2.80
CA ASP A 160 14.57 -22.38 2.59
C ASP A 160 13.28 -23.09 3.00
N ALA A 161 12.36 -22.40 3.68
CA ALA A 161 11.06 -22.94 4.08
C ALA A 161 10.04 -22.79 2.94
N GLU A 162 9.99 -23.76 2.03
CA GLU A 162 9.09 -23.74 0.87
C GLU A 162 7.59 -23.69 1.20
N THR A 163 7.21 -24.02 2.41
CA THR A 163 5.79 -24.19 2.80
C THR A 163 5.27 -23.10 3.72
N ASP A 164 6.16 -22.33 4.34
CA ASP A 164 5.77 -21.33 5.33
C ASP A 164 5.74 -19.94 4.72
N TYR A 165 4.64 -19.23 4.92
CA TYR A 165 4.49 -17.81 4.67
C TYR A 165 4.32 -17.07 5.99
N PHE A 166 4.64 -15.78 6.00
CA PHE A 166 4.58 -14.99 7.22
C PHE A 166 3.14 -14.68 7.63
N LEU A 167 2.29 -14.20 6.70
CA LEU A 167 0.85 -14.00 6.89
C LEU A 167 0.09 -14.69 5.76
N GLY A 168 -1.12 -15.18 6.06
CA GLY A 168 -1.94 -15.97 5.15
C GLY A 168 -2.82 -15.14 4.21
N PRO A 169 -3.81 -15.78 3.56
CA PRO A 169 -4.55 -15.22 2.43
C PRO A 169 -5.47 -14.04 2.79
N HIS A 170 -5.69 -13.75 4.08
CA HIS A 170 -6.41 -12.54 4.48
C HIS A 170 -5.53 -11.29 4.48
N PHE A 171 -4.22 -11.44 4.22
CA PHE A 171 -3.24 -10.36 4.12
C PHE A 171 -2.45 -10.52 2.82
N ALA A 172 -3.09 -10.19 1.70
CA ALA A 172 -2.56 -10.40 0.35
C ALA A 172 -1.62 -9.28 -0.11
N GLY A 173 -1.76 -8.06 0.44
CA GLY A 173 -0.93 -6.91 0.16
C GLY A 173 -0.75 -6.08 1.43
N LEU A 174 0.34 -6.29 2.17
CA LEU A 174 0.54 -5.69 3.49
C LEU A 174 1.01 -4.25 3.40
N ALA A 175 0.28 -3.33 4.04
CA ALA A 175 0.68 -1.95 4.25
C ALA A 175 0.76 -1.64 5.75
N PHE A 176 1.87 -1.07 6.21
CA PHE A 176 1.97 -0.62 7.60
C PHE A 176 1.32 0.75 7.77
N VAL A 177 0.60 0.93 8.88
CA VAL A 177 -0.03 2.23 9.19
C VAL A 177 1.04 3.27 9.48
N GLY A 178 1.03 4.38 8.72
CA GLY A 178 2.01 5.46 8.88
C GLY A 178 1.76 6.28 10.16
N PHE A 179 2.81 6.41 10.98
CA PHE A 179 2.87 7.32 12.13
C PHE A 179 4.09 8.25 12.01
N GLY A 180 4.60 8.78 13.11
CA GLY A 180 5.77 9.64 13.13
C GLY A 180 7.09 8.90 12.84
N PRO A 181 8.22 9.64 12.86
CA PRO A 181 9.53 9.10 12.49
C PRO A 181 9.93 7.92 13.36
N GLY A 182 10.42 6.85 12.75
CA GLY A 182 10.75 5.59 13.44
C GLY A 182 9.57 4.98 14.19
N TYR A 183 8.35 5.18 13.69
CA TYR A 183 7.09 4.77 14.31
C TYR A 183 6.79 5.47 15.64
N ALA A 184 7.32 6.65 15.87
CA ALA A 184 7.01 7.48 17.03
C ALA A 184 5.61 8.13 16.92
N GLY A 185 5.10 8.66 18.02
CA GLY A 185 3.85 9.44 18.00
C GLY A 185 2.57 8.61 17.89
N VAL A 186 2.63 7.32 18.07
CA VAL A 186 1.40 6.49 18.23
C VAL A 186 0.65 6.99 19.47
N PRO A 187 -0.60 7.45 19.35
CA PRO A 187 -1.37 7.89 20.51
C PRO A 187 -1.50 6.81 21.57
N ALA A 188 -1.31 7.14 22.84
CA ALA A 188 -1.28 6.17 23.95
C ALA A 188 -2.50 5.24 24.02
N ARG A 189 -3.67 5.73 23.56
CA ARG A 189 -4.92 4.92 23.49
C ARG A 189 -4.82 3.72 22.55
N PHE A 190 -3.86 3.69 21.62
CA PHE A 190 -3.64 2.58 20.70
C PHE A 190 -2.54 1.62 21.18
N GLY A 191 -1.93 1.89 22.33
CA GLY A 191 -0.91 1.03 22.94
C GLY A 191 0.44 1.09 22.20
N ASP A 192 1.35 0.22 22.58
CA ASP A 192 2.69 0.11 21.99
C ASP A 192 2.71 -0.99 20.91
N TYR A 193 1.94 -0.75 19.86
CA TYR A 193 1.78 -1.69 18.74
C TYR A 193 2.20 -1.05 17.42
N VAL A 194 2.70 -1.88 16.53
CA VAL A 194 2.70 -1.64 15.09
C VAL A 194 1.36 -2.14 14.54
N TYR A 195 0.73 -1.33 13.69
CA TYR A 195 -0.50 -1.67 12.99
C TYR A 195 -0.22 -1.86 11.50
N ALA A 196 -0.90 -2.82 10.90
CA ALA A 196 -0.83 -3.08 9.47
C ALA A 196 -2.23 -3.38 8.92
N ILE A 197 -2.46 -2.98 7.68
CA ILE A 197 -3.67 -3.29 6.93
C ILE A 197 -3.33 -4.09 5.68
N SER A 198 -4.32 -4.71 5.09
CA SER A 198 -4.19 -5.42 3.82
C SER A 198 -5.55 -5.55 3.14
N ASN A 199 -5.55 -5.70 1.83
CA ASN A 199 -6.65 -6.32 1.11
C ASN A 199 -6.60 -7.85 1.28
N ASP A 200 -7.59 -8.58 0.76
CA ASP A 200 -7.82 -9.98 1.12
C ASP A 200 -7.97 -10.97 -0.05
N ILE A 201 -7.59 -10.61 -1.26
CA ILE A 201 -7.71 -11.53 -2.40
C ILE A 201 -6.37 -11.75 -3.08
N ASN A 202 -5.76 -10.69 -3.53
CA ASN A 202 -4.42 -10.70 -4.10
C ASN A 202 -3.73 -9.34 -3.84
N TRP A 203 -2.47 -9.21 -4.23
CA TRP A 203 -1.70 -7.99 -4.03
C TRP A 203 -2.37 -6.74 -4.66
N GLU A 204 -3.09 -6.91 -5.75
CA GLU A 204 -3.64 -5.83 -6.59
C GLU A 204 -5.05 -5.42 -6.16
N SER A 205 -5.91 -6.38 -5.82
CA SER A 205 -7.33 -6.11 -5.56
C SER A 205 -7.94 -7.02 -4.51
N GLY A 206 -9.01 -6.58 -3.90
CA GLY A 206 -9.76 -7.32 -2.91
C GLY A 206 -11.16 -6.76 -2.68
N ASP A 207 -11.87 -7.40 -1.75
CA ASP A 207 -13.19 -6.99 -1.30
C ASP A 207 -13.15 -6.20 0.01
N ASN A 208 -12.10 -6.42 0.80
CA ASN A 208 -12.05 -5.98 2.18
C ASN A 208 -10.71 -5.38 2.54
N VAL A 209 -10.74 -4.38 3.43
CA VAL A 209 -9.57 -3.97 4.21
C VAL A 209 -9.60 -4.71 5.53
N ARG A 210 -8.53 -5.42 5.87
CA ARG A 210 -8.32 -6.10 7.13
C ARG A 210 -7.24 -5.41 7.94
N LEU A 211 -7.25 -5.58 9.26
CA LEU A 211 -6.34 -4.93 10.19
C LEU A 211 -5.68 -5.95 11.10
N ALA A 212 -4.38 -5.82 11.24
CA ALA A 212 -3.58 -6.56 12.20
C ALA A 212 -2.76 -5.60 13.06
N ARG A 213 -2.25 -6.11 14.19
CA ARG A 213 -1.29 -5.43 15.02
C ARG A 213 -0.29 -6.41 15.62
N VAL A 214 0.86 -5.88 16.01
CA VAL A 214 1.89 -6.65 16.71
C VAL A 214 2.59 -5.74 17.74
N PRO A 215 2.99 -6.24 18.93
CA PRO A 215 3.84 -5.47 19.82
C PRO A 215 5.08 -4.96 19.08
N ARG A 216 5.43 -3.68 19.28
CA ARG A 216 6.48 -2.98 18.52
C ARG A 216 7.84 -3.67 18.56
N ASP A 217 8.16 -4.34 19.65
CA ASP A 217 9.40 -5.08 19.85
C ASP A 217 9.36 -6.52 19.30
N ARG A 218 8.21 -6.95 18.74
CA ARG A 218 7.99 -8.32 18.28
C ARG A 218 7.51 -8.42 16.82
N VAL A 219 7.83 -7.46 15.99
CA VAL A 219 7.36 -7.39 14.58
C VAL A 219 7.68 -8.66 13.80
N LEU A 220 8.85 -9.27 14.02
CA LEU A 220 9.29 -10.49 13.34
C LEU A 220 8.75 -11.79 13.96
N ASP A 221 8.06 -11.70 15.09
CA ASP A 221 7.47 -12.86 15.74
C ASP A 221 6.03 -13.08 15.26
N ARG A 222 5.87 -13.98 14.28
CA ARG A 222 4.56 -14.33 13.71
C ARG A 222 3.51 -14.67 14.77
N ALA A 223 3.89 -15.34 15.87
CA ALA A 223 2.98 -15.74 16.92
C ALA A 223 2.50 -14.58 17.80
N ALA A 224 3.16 -13.41 17.72
CA ALA A 224 2.76 -12.21 18.43
C ALA A 224 1.74 -11.36 17.68
N TRP A 225 1.50 -11.63 16.41
CA TRP A 225 0.52 -10.91 15.61
C TRP A 225 -0.90 -11.19 16.07
N GLU A 226 -1.69 -10.14 16.14
CA GLU A 226 -3.10 -10.15 16.48
C GLU A 226 -3.92 -9.52 15.37
N PHE A 227 -5.07 -10.10 15.06
CA PHE A 227 -5.95 -9.74 13.98
C PHE A 227 -7.24 -9.15 14.53
N TYR A 228 -7.71 -8.07 13.94
CA TYR A 228 -8.98 -7.48 14.32
C TYR A 228 -10.12 -8.46 14.05
N ALA A 229 -10.87 -8.79 15.09
CA ALA A 229 -11.92 -9.81 15.07
C ALA A 229 -13.20 -9.28 15.72
N ALA A 230 -13.81 -8.24 15.09
CA ALA A 230 -15.04 -7.67 15.61
C ALA A 230 -16.17 -8.70 15.58
N ALA A 231 -16.81 -8.95 16.70
CA ALA A 231 -17.97 -9.84 16.78
C ALA A 231 -19.20 -9.21 16.13
N GLY A 232 -19.52 -9.60 14.88
CA GLY A 232 -20.80 -9.39 14.20
C GLY A 232 -21.03 -8.03 13.57
N ALA A 233 -21.72 -8.01 12.43
CA ALA A 233 -22.16 -6.82 11.75
C ALA A 233 -23.02 -5.93 12.66
N GLY A 234 -22.68 -4.66 12.78
CA GLY A 234 -23.48 -3.63 13.48
C GLY A 234 -22.98 -3.22 14.85
N ARG A 235 -21.86 -3.71 15.34
CA ARG A 235 -21.21 -3.14 16.53
C ARG A 235 -20.28 -2.01 16.10
N THR A 236 -20.62 -0.77 16.45
CA THR A 236 -19.64 0.29 16.61
C THR A 236 -18.69 -0.18 17.68
N ALA A 237 -17.47 -0.57 17.29
CA ALA A 237 -16.51 -1.12 18.24
C ALA A 237 -15.97 0.00 19.11
N ALA A 238 -16.66 0.27 20.21
CA ALA A 238 -16.10 1.10 21.28
C ALA A 238 -14.79 0.51 21.81
N GLU A 239 -14.66 -0.84 21.74
CA GLU A 239 -13.44 -1.56 22.07
C GLU A 239 -13.16 -2.63 20.99
N PRO A 240 -11.94 -2.65 20.40
CA PRO A 240 -11.57 -3.63 19.41
C PRO A 240 -11.39 -5.00 20.06
N VAL A 241 -11.84 -6.05 19.37
CA VAL A 241 -11.54 -7.44 19.71
C VAL A 241 -10.39 -7.91 18.84
N TRP A 242 -9.44 -8.61 19.44
CA TRP A 242 -8.26 -9.12 18.76
C TRP A 242 -8.15 -10.64 18.92
N SER A 243 -7.80 -11.32 17.85
CA SER A 243 -7.53 -12.76 17.83
C SER A 243 -6.10 -13.02 17.35
N ARG A 244 -5.51 -14.11 17.83
CA ARG A 244 -4.24 -14.62 17.28
C ARG A 244 -4.42 -15.57 16.10
N HIS A 245 -5.66 -15.86 15.74
CA HIS A 245 -6.02 -16.70 14.60
C HIS A 245 -6.42 -15.81 13.43
N GLU A 246 -5.61 -15.79 12.39
CA GLU A 246 -5.84 -14.98 11.18
C GLU A 246 -7.20 -15.30 10.54
N ALA A 247 -7.62 -16.56 10.53
CA ALA A 247 -8.92 -16.98 10.01
C ALA A 247 -10.13 -16.31 10.68
N GLU A 248 -9.94 -15.73 11.88
CA GLU A 248 -10.96 -14.97 12.60
C GLU A 248 -10.93 -13.47 12.28
N ALA A 249 -10.00 -13.03 11.42
CA ALA A 249 -9.91 -11.63 11.02
C ALA A 249 -11.18 -11.18 10.33
N THR A 250 -11.77 -10.08 10.83
CA THR A 250 -12.94 -9.45 10.22
C THR A 250 -12.55 -8.15 9.51
N PRO A 251 -13.26 -7.76 8.45
CA PRO A 251 -12.99 -6.50 7.77
C PRO A 251 -13.20 -5.28 8.68
N ILE A 252 -12.35 -4.27 8.51
CA ILE A 252 -12.58 -2.92 9.05
C ILE A 252 -13.31 -2.04 8.04
N LEU A 253 -13.24 -2.37 6.75
CA LEU A 253 -13.96 -1.75 5.65
C LEU A 253 -14.20 -2.80 4.56
N SER A 254 -15.35 -2.73 3.88
CA SER A 254 -15.69 -3.62 2.76
C SER A 254 -16.21 -2.81 1.58
N ASP A 255 -15.66 -3.08 0.40
CA ASP A 255 -16.08 -2.49 -0.88
C ASP A 255 -15.72 -3.48 -1.99
N ALA A 256 -16.66 -4.40 -2.28
CA ALA A 256 -16.41 -5.59 -3.07
C ALA A 256 -15.84 -5.28 -4.46
N GLY A 257 -14.69 -5.86 -4.80
CA GLY A 257 -13.97 -5.68 -6.05
C GLY A 257 -13.24 -4.33 -6.20
N HIS A 258 -13.33 -3.44 -5.21
CA HIS A 258 -12.80 -2.07 -5.31
C HIS A 258 -11.64 -1.76 -4.35
N VAL A 259 -11.24 -2.72 -3.50
CA VAL A 259 -10.15 -2.52 -2.53
C VAL A 259 -8.82 -2.87 -3.19
N GLY A 260 -8.24 -1.92 -3.91
CA GLY A 260 -6.91 -2.03 -4.50
C GLY A 260 -5.86 -1.25 -3.71
N HIS A 261 -4.76 -1.89 -3.32
CA HIS A 261 -3.59 -1.31 -2.65
C HIS A 261 -3.95 -0.36 -1.48
N PRO A 262 -4.65 -0.82 -0.43
CA PRO A 262 -5.04 0.05 0.66
C PRO A 262 -3.84 0.52 1.47
N THR A 263 -3.80 1.80 1.79
CA THR A 263 -2.80 2.39 2.71
C THR A 263 -3.47 3.23 3.78
N MET A 264 -2.84 3.36 4.94
CA MET A 264 -3.38 4.11 6.05
C MET A 264 -2.31 4.96 6.74
N THR A 265 -2.64 6.21 7.03
CA THR A 265 -1.77 7.14 7.74
C THR A 265 -2.53 7.81 8.88
N TYR A 266 -1.91 7.93 10.03
CA TYR A 266 -2.42 8.75 11.12
C TYR A 266 -2.01 10.22 10.90
N ASP A 267 -3.00 11.08 10.84
CA ASP A 267 -2.82 12.53 10.81
C ASP A 267 -2.89 13.09 12.25
N PRO A 268 -1.75 13.50 12.84
CA PRO A 268 -1.73 14.01 14.20
C PRO A 268 -2.37 15.41 14.33
N GLY A 269 -2.38 16.23 13.26
CA GLY A 269 -2.98 17.54 13.22
C GLY A 269 -4.49 17.50 13.36
N LEU A 270 -5.13 16.51 12.74
CA LEU A 270 -6.57 16.29 12.81
C LEU A 270 -6.95 15.24 13.86
N GLY A 271 -6.01 14.43 14.36
CA GLY A 271 -6.28 13.30 15.24
C GLY A 271 -7.09 12.18 14.57
N ARG A 272 -6.89 11.97 13.25
CA ARG A 272 -7.64 11.06 12.40
C ARG A 272 -6.74 10.09 11.65
N PHE A 273 -7.28 8.93 11.33
CA PHE A 273 -6.70 8.02 10.36
C PHE A 273 -7.25 8.36 8.98
N LEU A 274 -6.38 8.44 8.00
CA LEU A 274 -6.68 8.62 6.59
C LEU A 274 -6.39 7.31 5.88
N LEU A 275 -7.43 6.67 5.32
CA LEU A 275 -7.35 5.42 4.59
C LEU A 275 -7.57 5.68 3.11
N THR A 276 -6.59 5.34 2.28
CA THR A 276 -6.67 5.48 0.82
C THR A 276 -6.62 4.10 0.17
N PHE A 277 -7.36 3.95 -0.90
CA PHE A 277 -7.27 2.82 -1.84
C PHE A 277 -7.97 3.20 -3.14
N GLY A 278 -7.78 2.39 -4.17
CA GLY A 278 -8.51 2.59 -5.40
C GLY A 278 -8.24 1.49 -6.41
N SER A 279 -9.30 0.85 -6.84
CA SER A 279 -9.35 -0.02 -7.99
C SER A 279 -10.74 0.09 -8.58
N ASP A 280 -10.87 0.12 -9.89
CA ASP A 280 -12.16 -0.14 -10.53
C ASP A 280 -12.57 -1.58 -10.18
N GLU A 281 -13.85 -1.91 -10.36
CA GLU A 281 -14.33 -3.27 -10.11
C GLU A 281 -13.50 -4.29 -10.90
N VAL A 282 -12.70 -5.06 -10.17
CA VAL A 282 -11.86 -6.11 -10.74
C VAL A 282 -12.54 -7.46 -10.51
N PRO A 283 -12.92 -8.19 -11.57
CA PRO A 283 -13.45 -9.53 -11.42
C PRO A 283 -12.42 -10.46 -10.76
N HIS A 284 -12.87 -11.32 -9.86
CA HIS A 284 -11.99 -12.28 -9.16
C HIS A 284 -11.72 -13.55 -9.99
N THR A 285 -12.40 -13.71 -11.12
CA THR A 285 -12.25 -14.86 -12.02
C THR A 285 -12.13 -14.38 -13.46
N PHE A 286 -11.16 -14.94 -14.17
CA PHE A 286 -10.92 -14.65 -15.57
C PHE A 286 -10.93 -15.95 -16.37
N GLU A 287 -11.52 -15.90 -17.57
CA GLU A 287 -11.60 -17.07 -18.45
C GLU A 287 -10.28 -17.34 -19.17
N THR A 288 -9.49 -16.30 -19.44
CA THR A 288 -8.22 -16.41 -20.17
C THR A 288 -7.15 -15.44 -19.61
N PRO A 289 -5.85 -15.75 -19.82
CA PRO A 289 -4.76 -14.83 -19.47
C PRO A 289 -4.87 -13.45 -20.14
N GLU A 290 -5.32 -13.42 -21.39
CA GLU A 290 -5.50 -12.17 -22.11
C GLU A 290 -6.63 -11.31 -21.51
N ALA A 291 -7.66 -11.94 -20.95
CA ALA A 291 -8.72 -11.23 -20.23
C ALA A 291 -8.18 -10.58 -18.95
N VAL A 292 -7.30 -11.28 -18.21
CA VAL A 292 -6.60 -10.70 -17.04
C VAL A 292 -5.88 -9.43 -17.43
N VAL A 293 -4.95 -9.49 -18.38
CA VAL A 293 -4.14 -8.34 -18.80
C VAL A 293 -5.01 -7.18 -19.27
N LYS A 294 -6.03 -7.46 -20.07
CA LYS A 294 -6.92 -6.43 -20.60
C LYS A 294 -7.80 -5.79 -19.55
N GLU A 295 -8.26 -6.58 -18.57
CA GLU A 295 -9.27 -6.13 -17.61
C GLU A 295 -8.70 -5.58 -16.31
N THR A 296 -7.51 -6.03 -15.86
CA THR A 296 -6.92 -5.59 -14.60
C THR A 296 -6.02 -4.36 -14.77
N TRP A 297 -5.07 -4.38 -15.65
CA TRP A 297 -4.05 -3.34 -15.74
C TRP A 297 -4.54 -1.97 -16.23
N HIS A 298 -5.76 -1.90 -16.73
CA HIS A 298 -6.40 -0.65 -17.18
C HIS A 298 -7.47 -0.13 -16.22
N ARG A 299 -7.67 -0.76 -15.04
CA ARG A 299 -8.77 -0.49 -14.12
C ARG A 299 -8.38 0.24 -12.84
N HIS A 300 -7.12 0.55 -12.60
CA HIS A 300 -6.70 1.34 -11.43
C HIS A 300 -6.90 2.83 -11.69
N ARG A 301 -8.15 3.31 -11.69
CA ARG A 301 -8.49 4.70 -11.98
C ARG A 301 -9.20 5.40 -10.84
N GLU A 302 -9.81 4.63 -9.95
CA GLU A 302 -10.54 5.18 -8.80
C GLU A 302 -9.59 5.60 -7.68
N LEU A 303 -9.99 6.63 -6.94
CA LEU A 303 -9.43 7.01 -5.67
C LEU A 303 -10.53 7.12 -4.63
N CYS A 304 -10.43 6.34 -3.57
CA CYS A 304 -11.21 6.50 -2.35
C CYS A 304 -10.32 7.03 -1.23
N LEU A 305 -10.78 8.06 -0.53
CA LEU A 305 -10.21 8.53 0.73
C LEU A 305 -11.27 8.50 1.79
N TYR A 306 -11.03 7.74 2.84
CA TYR A 306 -11.86 7.67 4.04
C TYR A 306 -11.10 8.24 5.25
N GLU A 307 -11.84 8.70 6.25
CA GLU A 307 -11.27 9.07 7.54
C GLU A 307 -11.97 8.36 8.69
N GLY A 308 -11.25 8.17 9.81
CA GLY A 308 -11.82 7.58 11.02
C GLY A 308 -11.06 7.99 12.28
N PRO A 309 -11.72 7.94 13.45
CA PRO A 309 -11.10 8.27 14.74
C PRO A 309 -10.17 7.17 15.27
N THR A 310 -10.28 5.97 14.72
CA THR A 310 -9.49 4.79 15.11
C THR A 310 -9.06 4.01 13.85
N PRO A 311 -8.02 3.16 13.92
CA PRO A 311 -7.60 2.37 12.76
C PRO A 311 -8.61 1.26 12.36
N TRP A 312 -9.67 1.09 13.11
CA TRP A 312 -10.80 0.21 12.78
C TRP A 312 -12.12 0.97 12.49
N GLY A 313 -12.04 2.29 12.28
CA GLY A 313 -13.18 3.16 12.00
C GLY A 313 -13.86 3.72 13.25
N PRO A 314 -15.17 4.09 13.19
CA PRO A 314 -16.00 4.04 11.99
C PRO A 314 -15.49 4.95 10.88
N TRP A 315 -15.71 4.54 9.63
CA TRP A 315 -15.20 5.22 8.45
C TRP A 315 -16.21 6.20 7.88
N GLY A 316 -15.73 7.40 7.51
CA GLY A 316 -16.48 8.41 6.78
C GLY A 316 -15.78 8.74 5.47
N LEU A 317 -16.53 8.78 4.36
CA LEU A 317 -16.01 9.11 3.05
C LEU A 317 -15.65 10.59 2.96
N VAL A 318 -14.38 10.86 2.69
CA VAL A 318 -13.86 12.22 2.43
C VAL A 318 -13.92 12.55 0.95
N HIS A 319 -13.36 11.66 0.11
CA HIS A 319 -13.24 11.90 -1.32
C HIS A 319 -13.42 10.61 -2.11
N TYR A 320 -14.06 10.75 -3.25
CA TYR A 320 -14.16 9.72 -4.27
C TYR A 320 -14.00 10.36 -5.64
N ASP A 321 -13.09 9.84 -6.42
CA ASP A 321 -12.88 10.25 -7.80
C ASP A 321 -12.74 8.99 -8.67
N PRO A 322 -13.65 8.76 -9.64
CA PRO A 322 -13.60 7.60 -10.51
C PRO A 322 -12.48 7.67 -11.54
N PHE A 323 -11.83 8.84 -11.72
CA PHE A 323 -10.77 9.08 -12.69
C PHE A 323 -9.78 10.15 -12.21
N TRP A 324 -9.20 9.95 -11.03
CA TRP A 324 -8.43 10.99 -10.34
C TRP A 324 -7.17 11.49 -11.07
N GLU A 325 -6.65 10.75 -12.07
CA GLU A 325 -5.58 11.16 -12.96
C GLU A 325 -5.98 11.17 -14.44
N VAL A 326 -7.22 11.47 -14.71
CA VAL A 326 -7.87 11.69 -16.02
C VAL A 326 -7.26 10.90 -17.17
N LYS A 327 -7.85 9.74 -17.51
CA LYS A 327 -7.46 8.83 -18.61
C LYS A 327 -6.14 8.07 -18.41
N ARG A 328 -5.56 8.09 -17.21
CA ARG A 328 -4.35 7.35 -16.87
C ARG A 328 -4.63 6.42 -15.73
N VAL A 329 -3.94 5.32 -15.72
CA VAL A 329 -3.94 4.39 -14.60
C VAL A 329 -3.07 4.99 -13.49
N ALA A 330 -3.58 5.01 -12.27
CA ALA A 330 -2.84 5.44 -11.09
C ALA A 330 -3.22 4.54 -9.92
N TYR A 331 -2.24 4.06 -9.19
CA TYR A 331 -2.43 3.04 -8.16
C TYR A 331 -1.51 3.28 -6.96
N LEU A 332 -1.76 2.53 -5.87
CA LEU A 332 -1.08 2.66 -4.59
C LEU A 332 -1.08 4.09 -4.05
N PRO A 333 -2.25 4.72 -3.87
CA PRO A 333 -2.32 6.06 -3.31
C PRO A 333 -1.92 6.02 -1.83
N GLN A 334 -0.95 6.85 -1.44
CA GLN A 334 -0.42 6.92 -0.09
C GLN A 334 -0.28 8.37 0.37
N ILE A 335 -0.46 8.61 1.65
CA ILE A 335 -0.18 9.90 2.28
C ILE A 335 1.02 9.71 3.23
N PRO A 336 2.24 10.05 2.80
CA PRO A 336 3.40 9.98 3.69
C PRO A 336 3.21 10.90 4.89
N PRO A 337 3.36 10.41 6.14
CA PRO A 337 3.06 11.23 7.32
C PRO A 337 3.96 12.46 7.48
N ASN A 338 5.20 12.41 6.98
CA ASN A 338 6.14 13.54 6.97
C ASN A 338 5.82 14.61 5.91
N TRP A 339 4.86 14.36 5.03
CA TRP A 339 4.41 15.31 4.01
C TRP A 339 3.08 15.99 4.38
N LEU A 340 2.54 15.69 5.55
CA LEU A 340 1.39 16.41 6.11
C LEU A 340 1.84 17.71 6.79
N SER A 341 1.05 18.76 6.63
CA SER A 341 1.20 20.00 7.38
C SER A 341 0.97 19.76 8.89
N ALA A 342 1.50 20.62 9.74
CA ALA A 342 1.38 20.46 11.18
C ALA A 342 -0.08 20.48 11.68
N ASP A 343 -0.98 21.17 10.96
CA ASP A 343 -2.42 21.22 11.25
C ASP A 343 -3.22 20.10 10.55
N GLY A 344 -2.54 19.23 9.77
CA GLY A 344 -3.13 18.10 9.08
C GLY A 344 -3.99 18.45 7.87
N ARG A 345 -4.07 19.72 7.47
CA ARG A 345 -4.99 20.15 6.42
C ARG A 345 -4.43 20.06 5.01
N GLU A 346 -3.13 20.16 4.87
CA GLU A 346 -2.46 20.05 3.58
C GLU A 346 -1.47 18.90 3.60
N GLY A 347 -1.24 18.31 2.44
CA GLY A 347 -0.29 17.24 2.27
C GLY A 347 -0.03 16.92 0.83
N TRP A 348 0.75 15.86 0.63
CA TRP A 348 1.04 15.32 -0.68
C TRP A 348 0.65 13.85 -0.73
N LEU A 349 -0.02 13.49 -1.82
CA LEU A 349 -0.26 12.09 -2.16
C LEU A 349 0.95 11.59 -2.94
N LEU A 350 1.51 10.45 -2.53
CA LEU A 350 2.48 9.65 -3.26
C LEU A 350 1.72 8.51 -3.94
N PHE A 351 2.03 8.24 -5.20
CA PHE A 351 1.39 7.16 -5.95
C PHE A 351 2.24 6.72 -7.14
N SER A 352 1.87 5.61 -7.73
CA SER A 352 2.45 5.09 -8.96
C SER A 352 1.50 5.31 -10.12
N GLY A 353 2.05 5.57 -11.30
CA GLY A 353 1.23 5.85 -12.48
C GLY A 353 1.57 4.98 -13.68
N ASP A 354 0.53 4.56 -14.34
CA ASP A 354 0.45 4.06 -15.72
C ASP A 354 1.48 2.96 -16.10
N TYR A 355 1.46 1.83 -15.40
CA TYR A 355 2.27 0.66 -15.75
C TYR A 355 2.16 0.27 -17.23
N GLY A 356 0.95 0.35 -17.83
CA GLY A 356 0.74 0.13 -19.25
C GLY A 356 1.48 1.11 -20.20
N SER A 357 2.15 2.12 -19.64
CA SER A 357 2.99 3.06 -20.40
C SER A 357 4.45 2.62 -20.48
N TYR A 358 4.86 1.57 -19.78
CA TYR A 358 6.25 1.11 -19.82
C TYR A 358 6.72 0.81 -21.27
N ASP A 359 5.87 0.18 -22.06
CA ASP A 359 6.13 -0.13 -23.46
C ASP A 359 5.84 1.02 -24.43
N ASP A 360 5.21 2.11 -23.98
CA ASP A 360 4.90 3.29 -24.77
C ASP A 360 5.75 4.50 -24.32
N PRO A 361 6.83 4.83 -25.07
CA PRO A 361 7.70 5.95 -24.70
C PRO A 361 6.97 7.31 -24.60
N SER A 362 5.82 7.48 -25.24
CA SER A 362 5.03 8.72 -25.18
C SER A 362 4.27 8.89 -23.86
N ARG A 363 4.17 7.83 -23.08
CA ARG A 363 3.46 7.77 -21.78
C ARG A 363 4.38 7.62 -20.58
N ARG A 364 5.68 7.42 -20.78
CA ARG A 364 6.69 7.24 -19.72
C ARG A 364 6.82 8.42 -18.76
N ASP A 365 6.29 9.59 -19.14
CA ASP A 365 6.24 10.76 -18.28
C ASP A 365 5.33 10.60 -17.05
N PHE A 366 4.53 9.53 -17.00
CA PHE A 366 3.62 9.25 -15.90
C PHE A 366 3.99 7.97 -15.12
N TYR A 367 4.82 7.08 -15.66
CA TYR A 367 5.32 5.90 -14.94
C TYR A 367 6.50 6.29 -14.05
N GLY A 368 6.36 6.16 -12.73
CA GLY A 368 7.39 6.49 -11.75
C GLY A 368 6.86 7.08 -10.46
N PHE A 369 7.73 7.69 -9.69
CA PHE A 369 7.45 8.32 -8.40
C PHE A 369 6.63 9.60 -8.60
N MET A 370 5.31 9.47 -8.44
CA MET A 370 4.35 10.55 -8.67
C MET A 370 3.92 11.20 -7.37
N MET A 371 3.79 12.52 -7.38
CA MET A 371 3.36 13.30 -6.21
C MET A 371 2.28 14.31 -6.61
N ARG A 372 1.26 14.49 -5.75
CA ARG A 372 0.21 15.48 -5.99
C ARG A 372 -0.19 16.20 -4.70
N PRO A 373 -0.16 17.54 -4.64
CA PRO A 373 -0.54 18.27 -3.44
C PRO A 373 -2.05 18.36 -3.29
N PHE A 374 -2.51 18.25 -2.04
CA PHE A 374 -3.93 18.36 -1.70
C PHE A 374 -4.16 19.20 -0.45
N ARG A 375 -5.42 19.63 -0.29
CA ARG A 375 -5.96 20.23 0.93
C ARG A 375 -7.25 19.54 1.34
N LEU A 376 -7.35 19.21 2.63
CA LEU A 376 -8.58 18.71 3.25
C LEU A 376 -9.48 19.89 3.66
N LYS A 377 -10.74 19.86 3.22
CA LYS A 377 -11.76 20.84 3.59
C LYS A 377 -12.50 20.34 4.83
N LEU A 378 -12.35 21.01 5.95
CA LEU A 378 -13.04 20.63 7.17
C LEU A 378 -14.53 20.97 7.08
N ALA A 379 -15.37 20.13 7.69
CA ALA A 379 -16.80 20.40 7.80
C ALA A 379 -17.04 21.56 8.77
N GLY A 380 -17.84 22.53 8.37
CA GLY A 380 -18.20 23.69 9.19
C GLY A 380 -17.12 24.77 9.31
N ALA A 381 -16.06 24.73 8.49
CA ALA A 381 -15.05 25.78 8.41
C ALA A 381 -15.40 26.85 7.37
#